data_0a75aa2f61b38e6dca2497504f67a382
#
_entry.id   0a75aa2f61b38e6dca2497504f67a382
#
_cell.length_a   1.000
_cell.length_b   1.000
_cell.length_c   1.000
_cell.angle_alpha   90.00
_cell.angle_beta   90.00
_cell.angle_gamma   90.00
#
_symmetry.space_group_name_H-M   'P 1'
#
loop_
_entity.id
_entity.type
_entity.pdbx_description
1 polymer ?
#
loop_
_entity_poly.entity_id
_entity_poly.type
_entity_poly.pdbx_seq_one_letter_code
_entity_poly.pdbx_strand_id
1 'polypeptide(L)'
;STVHGAKGREFKHVLILDGGNWKKPSDDERRLYYVGMTRAQETLTLCEAVGRSNPFSPGLAGVAIIRSPLPQPLPDCSGLHRRYLSLGLSDVVLGFAGRKPENDPLHACLDRLDYGQGLQLVPVGSGWELRLVEENIVVGRLSGKCSLPTARNIEVRVEGIIRRYHHQSKPEYADGDKVDRWYVVVPMLAWTDEVP
;
A
#
# COMPACT_ATOMS: atom_id res chain seq x y z
N SER A 1 0.92 4.18 6.15
CA SER A 1 0.00 5.32 6.27
C SER A 1 0.75 6.58 6.69
N THR A 2 0.33 7.75 6.24
CA THR A 2 0.84 9.04 6.74
C THR A 2 0.17 9.39 8.06
N VAL A 3 0.78 10.27 8.88
CA VAL A 3 0.18 10.73 10.14
C VAL A 3 -1.16 11.43 9.91
N HIS A 4 -1.29 12.20 8.83
CA HIS A 4 -2.56 12.81 8.44
C HIS A 4 -3.64 11.77 8.13
N GLY A 5 -3.30 10.69 7.45
CA GLY A 5 -4.21 9.59 7.14
C GLY A 5 -4.60 8.75 8.35
N ALA A 6 -3.83 8.84 9.44
CA ALA A 6 -4.11 8.15 10.70
C ALA A 6 -4.98 8.97 11.66
N LYS A 7 -5.35 10.22 11.32
CA LYS A 7 -6.17 11.08 12.17
C LYS A 7 -7.52 10.42 12.47
N GLY A 8 -7.88 10.36 13.76
CA GLY A 8 -9.13 9.74 14.25
C GLY A 8 -9.10 8.21 14.32
N ARG A 9 -7.97 7.57 14.00
CA ARG A 9 -7.78 6.12 14.14
C ARG A 9 -6.85 5.83 15.32
N GLU A 10 -6.94 4.64 15.87
CA GLU A 10 -6.05 4.10 16.90
C GLU A 10 -5.54 2.73 16.47
N PHE A 11 -4.31 2.41 16.88
CA PHE A 11 -3.65 1.15 16.51
C PHE A 11 -2.98 0.58 17.76
N LYS A 12 -2.98 -0.74 17.90
CA LYS A 12 -2.29 -1.40 19.00
C LYS A 12 -0.80 -1.04 19.03
N HIS A 13 -0.17 -1.11 17.88
CA HIS A 13 1.26 -0.84 17.72
C HIS A 13 1.47 0.23 16.67
N VAL A 14 2.26 1.25 17.00
CA VAL A 14 2.63 2.33 16.08
C VAL A 14 4.13 2.40 15.94
N LEU A 15 4.60 2.42 14.72
CA LEU A 15 5.99 2.67 14.35
C LEU A 15 6.06 3.99 13.58
N ILE A 16 6.79 4.98 14.10
CA ILE A 16 7.06 6.24 13.41
C ILE A 16 8.48 6.21 12.85
N LEU A 17 8.59 6.19 11.53
CA LEU A 17 9.86 6.32 10.84
C LEU A 17 10.16 7.80 10.61
N ASP A 18 11.17 8.30 11.32
CA ASP A 18 11.61 9.68 11.20
C ASP A 18 12.79 9.78 10.22
N GLY A 19 12.58 10.48 9.12
CA GLY A 19 13.62 10.72 8.11
C GLY A 19 14.70 11.72 8.53
N GLY A 20 14.59 12.34 9.72
CA GLY A 20 15.56 13.28 10.27
C GLY A 20 15.68 14.61 9.50
N ASN A 21 14.66 15.01 8.76
CA ASN A 21 14.70 16.21 7.93
C ASN A 21 14.12 17.45 8.64
N TRP A 22 14.51 17.67 9.88
CA TRP A 22 14.01 18.72 10.76
C TRP A 22 14.86 20.00 10.68
N LYS A 23 14.81 20.73 9.55
CA LYS A 23 15.63 21.93 9.38
C LYS A 23 15.17 23.11 10.25
N LYS A 24 13.85 23.29 10.37
CA LYS A 24 13.21 24.32 11.23
C LYS A 24 11.88 23.77 11.70
N PRO A 25 11.86 22.99 12.79
CA PRO A 25 10.63 22.39 13.27
C PRO A 25 9.63 23.47 13.69
N SER A 26 8.42 23.38 13.15
CA SER A 26 7.30 24.26 13.48
C SER A 26 6.43 23.66 14.59
N ASP A 27 5.59 24.50 15.20
CA ASP A 27 4.61 24.04 16.16
C ASP A 27 3.58 23.08 15.55
N ASP A 28 3.28 23.24 14.26
CA ASP A 28 2.36 22.34 13.56
C ASP A 28 3.00 20.97 13.32
N GLU A 29 4.29 20.91 13.00
CA GLU A 29 5.02 19.64 12.91
C GLU A 29 5.10 18.94 14.26
N ARG A 30 5.33 19.69 15.35
CA ARG A 30 5.31 19.15 16.72
C ARG A 30 3.93 18.57 17.06
N ARG A 31 2.86 19.28 16.73
CA ARG A 31 1.47 18.79 16.94
C ARG A 31 1.20 17.56 16.10
N LEU A 32 1.62 17.54 14.85
CA LEU A 32 1.47 16.40 13.96
C LEU A 32 2.21 15.16 14.50
N TYR A 33 3.45 15.34 14.96
CA TYR A 33 4.24 14.27 15.57
C TYR A 33 3.55 13.73 16.82
N TYR A 34 3.07 14.62 17.70
CA TYR A 34 2.29 14.25 18.88
C TYR A 34 1.03 13.46 18.51
N VAL A 35 0.29 13.89 17.49
CA VAL A 35 -0.89 13.15 17.00
C VAL A 35 -0.49 11.74 16.54
N GLY A 36 0.62 11.58 15.84
CA GLY A 36 1.13 10.27 15.47
C GLY A 36 1.44 9.37 16.66
N MET A 37 2.12 9.91 17.68
CA MET A 37 2.45 9.19 18.90
C MET A 37 1.20 8.73 19.66
N THR A 38 0.20 9.59 19.78
CA THR A 38 -1.06 9.30 20.50
C THR A 38 -1.97 8.32 19.78
N ARG A 39 -1.60 7.83 18.62
CA ARG A 39 -2.36 6.77 17.92
C ARG A 39 -2.06 5.37 18.46
N ALA A 40 -1.01 5.22 19.25
CA ALA A 40 -0.62 3.93 19.83
C ALA A 40 -1.44 3.62 21.11
N GLN A 41 -2.03 2.43 21.13
CA GLN A 41 -2.76 1.91 22.30
C GLN A 41 -1.85 1.09 23.24
N GLU A 42 -0.94 0.29 22.67
CA GLU A 42 -0.09 -0.65 23.43
C GLU A 42 1.39 -0.28 23.34
N THR A 43 1.93 -0.15 22.11
CA THR A 43 3.35 0.16 21.92
C THR A 43 3.57 1.25 20.89
N LEU A 44 4.56 2.10 21.17
CA LEU A 44 5.04 3.13 20.27
C LEU A 44 6.54 2.95 20.05
N THR A 45 6.95 2.83 18.80
CA THR A 45 8.35 2.80 18.41
C THR A 45 8.70 4.02 17.58
N LEU A 46 9.68 4.79 18.01
CA LEU A 46 10.21 5.95 17.29
C LEU A 46 11.56 5.57 16.69
N CYS A 47 11.66 5.57 15.35
CA CYS A 47 12.90 5.27 14.64
C CYS A 47 13.52 6.57 14.14
N GLU A 48 14.70 6.92 14.65
CA GLU A 48 15.43 8.12 14.28
C GLU A 48 16.65 7.77 13.42
N ALA A 49 16.98 8.62 12.46
CA ALA A 49 18.18 8.45 11.66
C ALA A 49 19.43 8.79 12.49
N VAL A 50 20.49 8.00 12.33
CA VAL A 50 21.77 8.23 13.02
C VAL A 50 22.31 9.62 12.67
N GLY A 51 22.64 10.41 13.69
CA GLY A 51 23.15 11.77 13.53
C GLY A 51 22.10 12.83 13.15
N ARG A 52 20.82 12.45 13.11
CA ARG A 52 19.69 13.35 12.81
C ARG A 52 18.55 13.11 13.77
N SER A 53 18.77 13.39 15.06
CA SER A 53 17.77 13.18 16.10
C SER A 53 16.55 14.08 15.90
N ASN A 54 15.39 13.54 16.25
CA ASN A 54 14.15 14.29 16.28
C ASN A 54 14.19 15.36 17.38
N PRO A 55 13.86 16.62 17.12
CA PRO A 55 13.90 17.67 18.13
C PRO A 55 12.82 17.52 19.24
N PHE A 56 11.82 16.68 19.01
CA PHE A 56 10.70 16.50 19.96
C PHE A 56 10.86 15.28 20.87
N SER A 57 11.74 14.34 20.54
CA SER A 57 11.95 13.11 21.29
C SER A 57 12.89 13.22 22.50
N PRO A 58 13.88 14.15 22.55
CA PRO A 58 14.82 14.22 23.68
C PRO A 58 14.16 14.46 25.03
N GLY A 59 13.04 15.20 25.06
CA GLY A 59 12.27 15.48 26.25
C GLY A 59 11.43 14.33 26.78
N LEU A 60 11.29 13.24 26.01
CA LEU A 60 10.56 12.08 26.46
C LEU A 60 11.38 11.31 27.50
N ALA A 61 10.85 11.16 28.71
CA ALA A 61 11.46 10.42 29.80
C ALA A 61 10.40 9.60 30.55
N GLY A 62 10.80 8.47 31.12
CA GLY A 62 9.93 7.61 31.90
C GLY A 62 10.42 6.16 31.95
N VAL A 63 9.92 5.39 32.88
CA VAL A 63 10.30 3.98 33.09
C VAL A 63 9.89 3.07 31.94
N ALA A 64 8.92 3.48 31.13
CA ALA A 64 8.46 2.71 29.97
C ALA A 64 9.22 3.05 28.66
N ILE A 65 10.24 3.93 28.71
CA ILE A 65 10.99 4.36 27.55
C ILE A 65 12.31 3.59 27.49
N ILE A 66 12.45 2.78 26.44
CA ILE A 66 13.67 2.05 26.15
C ILE A 66 14.34 2.72 24.94
N ARG A 67 15.59 3.18 25.12
CA ARG A 67 16.42 3.68 24.01
C ARG A 67 17.42 2.63 23.63
N SER A 68 17.33 2.14 22.41
CA SER A 68 18.24 1.13 21.90
C SER A 68 18.85 1.60 20.58
N PRO A 69 20.18 1.74 20.49
CA PRO A 69 20.82 1.89 19.18
C PRO A 69 20.64 0.60 18.39
N LEU A 70 20.41 0.73 17.10
CA LEU A 70 20.46 -0.44 16.22
C LEU A 70 21.84 -1.09 16.31
N PRO A 71 21.93 -2.42 16.41
CA PRO A 71 23.20 -3.11 16.38
C PRO A 71 23.96 -2.81 15.08
N GLN A 72 25.24 -2.55 15.21
CA GLN A 72 26.12 -2.31 14.06
C GLN A 72 27.23 -3.37 14.08
N PRO A 73 27.58 -3.99 12.95
CA PRO A 73 26.96 -3.81 11.64
C PRO A 73 25.56 -4.44 11.56
N LEU A 74 24.70 -3.87 10.70
CA LEU A 74 23.46 -4.54 10.34
C LEU A 74 23.77 -5.90 9.71
N PRO A 75 22.88 -6.90 9.86
CA PRO A 75 23.05 -8.18 9.18
C PRO A 75 23.34 -7.95 7.70
N ASP A 76 24.27 -8.71 7.13
CA ASP A 76 24.51 -8.66 5.70
C ASP A 76 23.28 -9.14 4.95
N CYS A 77 22.59 -8.21 4.30
CA CYS A 77 21.42 -8.45 3.47
C CYS A 77 21.78 -8.53 1.98
N SER A 78 23.08 -8.71 1.65
CA SER A 78 23.56 -8.70 0.27
C SER A 78 22.89 -9.75 -0.64
N GLY A 79 22.29 -10.79 -0.07
CA GLY A 79 21.48 -11.78 -0.81
C GLY A 79 20.00 -11.44 -0.97
N LEU A 80 19.51 -10.35 -0.36
CA LEU A 80 18.08 -9.99 -0.36
C LEU A 80 17.80 -8.82 -1.31
N HIS A 81 18.01 -9.03 -2.60
CA HIS A 81 17.66 -8.04 -3.63
C HIS A 81 16.18 -8.10 -4.00
N ARG A 82 15.31 -8.06 -2.99
CA ARG A 82 13.87 -8.04 -3.24
C ARG A 82 13.40 -6.63 -3.53
N ARG A 83 12.80 -6.44 -4.70
CA ARG A 83 12.21 -5.18 -5.12
C ARG A 83 10.69 -5.22 -5.02
N TYR A 84 10.10 -4.04 -4.84
CA TYR A 84 8.66 -3.86 -4.73
C TYR A 84 8.23 -2.72 -5.66
N LEU A 85 7.09 -2.90 -6.29
CA LEU A 85 6.44 -1.90 -7.11
C LEU A 85 4.96 -1.85 -6.75
N SER A 86 4.55 -0.77 -6.07
CA SER A 86 3.14 -0.46 -5.84
C SER A 86 2.56 0.16 -7.10
N LEU A 87 1.53 -0.45 -7.66
CA LEU A 87 0.82 0.14 -8.78
C LEU A 87 -0.21 1.16 -8.29
N GLY A 88 -0.46 2.17 -9.13
CA GLY A 88 -1.44 3.22 -8.85
C GLY A 88 -2.76 3.01 -9.59
N LEU A 89 -3.70 3.93 -9.37
CA LEU A 89 -5.00 3.92 -10.08
C LEU A 89 -4.87 4.13 -11.59
N SER A 90 -3.79 4.76 -12.06
CA SER A 90 -3.49 4.92 -13.48
C SER A 90 -3.05 3.62 -14.15
N ASP A 91 -2.58 2.66 -13.36
CA ASP A 91 -2.00 1.41 -13.83
C ASP A 91 -3.02 0.28 -13.94
N VAL A 92 -4.24 0.51 -13.46
CA VAL A 92 -5.34 -0.45 -13.48
C VAL A 92 -6.55 0.07 -14.26
N VAL A 93 -7.35 -0.85 -14.81
CA VAL A 93 -8.60 -0.52 -15.52
C VAL A 93 -9.71 -0.27 -14.50
N LEU A 94 -9.97 0.99 -14.20
CA LEU A 94 -10.88 1.42 -13.13
C LEU A 94 -12.33 0.98 -13.33
N GLY A 95 -12.82 0.86 -14.57
CA GLY A 95 -14.17 0.43 -14.91
C GLY A 95 -14.31 -1.09 -15.12
N PHE A 96 -13.31 -1.91 -14.80
CA PHE A 96 -13.37 -3.34 -15.12
C PHE A 96 -14.60 -4.03 -14.50
N ALA A 97 -14.76 -3.91 -13.19
CA ALA A 97 -15.91 -4.51 -12.49
C ALA A 97 -17.20 -3.71 -12.71
N GLY A 98 -17.12 -2.38 -12.91
CA GLY A 98 -18.28 -1.55 -13.18
C GLY A 98 -19.03 -1.94 -14.47
N ARG A 99 -18.33 -2.52 -15.44
CA ARG A 99 -18.92 -3.01 -16.71
C ARG A 99 -19.54 -4.40 -16.60
N LYS A 100 -19.45 -5.04 -15.45
CA LYS A 100 -20.08 -6.34 -15.20
C LYS A 100 -21.50 -6.14 -14.65
N PRO A 101 -22.47 -7.00 -15.03
CA PRO A 101 -23.79 -6.91 -14.46
C PRO A 101 -23.76 -7.15 -12.94
N GLU A 102 -24.77 -6.66 -12.22
CA GLU A 102 -24.84 -6.72 -10.76
C GLU A 102 -24.79 -8.15 -10.21
N ASN A 103 -25.34 -9.10 -10.95
CA ASN A 103 -25.35 -10.53 -10.58
C ASN A 103 -24.09 -11.30 -11.02
N ASP A 104 -23.06 -10.60 -11.54
CA ASP A 104 -21.79 -11.26 -11.91
C ASP A 104 -21.07 -11.76 -10.65
N PRO A 105 -20.62 -13.03 -10.61
CA PRO A 105 -19.91 -13.61 -9.47
C PRO A 105 -18.67 -12.82 -9.03
N LEU A 106 -18.12 -11.99 -9.92
CA LEU A 106 -17.01 -11.11 -9.62
C LEU A 106 -17.32 -10.17 -8.44
N HIS A 107 -18.54 -9.61 -8.36
CA HIS A 107 -18.87 -8.67 -7.28
C HIS A 107 -18.82 -9.36 -5.92
N ALA A 108 -19.38 -10.55 -5.80
CA ALA A 108 -19.29 -11.34 -4.57
C ALA A 108 -17.86 -11.75 -4.21
N CYS A 109 -17.00 -11.99 -5.21
CA CYS A 109 -15.58 -12.23 -5.00
C CYS A 109 -14.87 -10.98 -4.46
N LEU A 110 -15.13 -9.81 -5.07
CA LEU A 110 -14.52 -8.54 -4.65
C LEU A 110 -14.96 -8.09 -3.26
N ASP A 111 -16.20 -8.41 -2.83
CA ASP A 111 -16.71 -8.06 -1.51
C ASP A 111 -15.99 -8.79 -0.37
N ARG A 112 -15.40 -9.96 -0.64
CA ARG A 112 -14.66 -10.77 0.35
C ARG A 112 -13.15 -10.76 0.16
N LEU A 113 -12.65 -9.99 -0.80
CA LEU A 113 -11.23 -9.90 -1.09
C LEU A 113 -10.51 -9.14 0.02
N ASP A 114 -9.38 -9.68 0.47
CA ASP A 114 -8.58 -9.09 1.53
C ASP A 114 -7.22 -8.56 1.05
N TYR A 115 -6.68 -7.63 1.82
CA TYR A 115 -5.31 -7.16 1.64
C TYR A 115 -4.30 -8.31 1.77
N GLY A 116 -3.32 -8.32 0.88
CA GLY A 116 -2.24 -9.33 0.88
C GLY A 116 -2.58 -10.64 0.19
N GLN A 117 -3.84 -10.86 -0.25
CA GLN A 117 -4.19 -12.05 -1.02
C GLN A 117 -3.35 -12.15 -2.30
N GLY A 118 -2.97 -13.39 -2.63
CA GLY A 118 -2.16 -13.70 -3.81
C GLY A 118 -2.93 -13.49 -5.11
N LEU A 119 -2.31 -12.79 -6.04
CA LEU A 119 -2.80 -12.58 -7.39
C LEU A 119 -1.82 -13.18 -8.41
N GLN A 120 -2.34 -13.53 -9.57
CA GLN A 120 -1.56 -13.94 -10.72
C GLN A 120 -1.77 -12.95 -11.88
N LEU A 121 -0.69 -12.56 -12.54
CA LEU A 121 -0.73 -11.83 -13.80
C LEU A 121 -0.83 -12.82 -14.96
N VAL A 122 -1.92 -12.74 -15.69
CA VAL A 122 -2.15 -13.58 -16.88
C VAL A 122 -2.16 -12.70 -18.11
N PRO A 123 -1.28 -12.95 -19.10
CA PRO A 123 -1.27 -12.16 -20.33
C PRO A 123 -2.53 -12.48 -21.15
N VAL A 124 -3.21 -11.41 -21.63
CA VAL A 124 -4.40 -11.55 -22.49
C VAL A 124 -4.34 -10.49 -23.59
N GLY A 125 -4.13 -10.92 -24.80
CA GLY A 125 -3.89 -10.01 -25.94
C GLY A 125 -2.65 -9.15 -25.67
N SER A 126 -2.82 -7.83 -25.72
CA SER A 126 -1.75 -6.86 -25.42
C SER A 126 -1.72 -6.37 -23.96
N GLY A 127 -2.52 -6.98 -23.08
CA GLY A 127 -2.65 -6.55 -21.69
C GLY A 127 -2.52 -7.70 -20.69
N TRP A 128 -2.85 -7.40 -19.43
CA TRP A 128 -2.72 -8.33 -18.32
C TRP A 128 -4.00 -8.37 -17.50
N GLU A 129 -4.44 -9.58 -17.16
CA GLU A 129 -5.49 -9.82 -16.18
C GLU A 129 -4.89 -10.10 -14.81
N LEU A 130 -5.56 -9.57 -13.79
CA LEU A 130 -5.32 -9.91 -12.39
C LEU A 130 -6.29 -11.02 -12.01
N ARG A 131 -5.77 -12.20 -11.70
CA ARG A 131 -6.56 -13.35 -11.27
C ARG A 131 -6.25 -13.71 -9.84
N LEU A 132 -7.27 -14.02 -9.07
CA LEU A 132 -7.12 -14.58 -7.73
C LEU A 132 -6.55 -16.01 -7.83
N VAL A 133 -5.45 -16.25 -7.11
CA VAL A 133 -4.72 -17.54 -7.23
C VAL A 133 -5.59 -18.73 -6.85
N GLU A 134 -6.36 -18.62 -5.77
CA GLU A 134 -7.15 -19.73 -5.20
C GLU A 134 -8.35 -20.09 -6.06
N GLU A 135 -9.04 -19.11 -6.63
CA GLU A 135 -10.32 -19.30 -7.33
C GLU A 135 -10.19 -19.17 -8.86
N ASN A 136 -9.04 -18.73 -9.35
CA ASN A 136 -8.78 -18.40 -10.77
C ASN A 136 -9.80 -17.40 -11.37
N ILE A 137 -10.39 -16.56 -10.55
CA ILE A 137 -11.35 -15.53 -10.96
C ILE A 137 -10.57 -14.27 -11.37
N VAL A 138 -10.97 -13.66 -12.48
CA VAL A 138 -10.42 -12.37 -12.93
C VAL A 138 -11.00 -11.25 -12.09
N VAL A 139 -10.18 -10.63 -11.24
CA VAL A 139 -10.58 -9.56 -10.31
C VAL A 139 -10.23 -8.16 -10.80
N GLY A 140 -9.49 -8.06 -11.90
CA GLY A 140 -9.09 -6.77 -12.50
C GLY A 140 -8.28 -6.93 -13.77
N ARG A 141 -7.92 -5.80 -14.37
CA ARG A 141 -6.99 -5.73 -15.51
C ARG A 141 -6.02 -4.58 -15.33
N LEU A 142 -4.80 -4.75 -15.79
CA LEU A 142 -3.86 -3.62 -15.88
C LEU A 142 -4.22 -2.74 -17.07
N SER A 143 -3.94 -1.45 -16.90
CA SER A 143 -4.06 -0.44 -17.97
C SER A 143 -3.02 -0.73 -19.04
N GLY A 144 -3.34 -0.46 -20.32
CA GLY A 144 -2.36 -0.53 -21.41
C GLY A 144 -1.16 0.42 -21.27
N LYS A 145 -1.22 1.35 -20.30
CA LYS A 145 -0.12 2.27 -19.94
C LYS A 145 0.79 1.71 -18.85
N CYS A 146 0.35 0.64 -18.16
CA CYS A 146 1.14 0.03 -17.09
C CYS A 146 2.39 -0.63 -17.66
N SER A 147 3.55 -0.26 -17.13
CA SER A 147 4.83 -0.87 -17.46
C SER A 147 5.23 -1.84 -16.36
N LEU A 148 5.34 -3.10 -16.71
CA LEU A 148 5.80 -4.13 -15.76
C LEU A 148 7.32 -4.26 -15.78
N PRO A 149 7.93 -4.62 -14.64
CA PRO A 149 9.36 -4.91 -14.59
C PRO A 149 9.70 -6.14 -15.45
N THR A 150 10.86 -6.11 -16.08
CA THR A 150 11.42 -7.27 -16.79
C THR A 150 12.09 -8.16 -15.74
N ALA A 151 11.32 -8.95 -15.05
CA ALA A 151 11.80 -9.86 -14.00
C ALA A 151 11.13 -11.23 -14.16
N ARG A 152 11.85 -12.27 -13.71
CA ARG A 152 11.27 -13.61 -13.54
C ARG A 152 10.65 -13.70 -12.13
N ASN A 153 9.67 -14.57 -11.95
CA ASN A 153 9.06 -14.86 -10.65
C ASN A 153 8.49 -13.63 -9.93
N ILE A 154 7.70 -12.83 -10.67
CA ILE A 154 6.99 -11.70 -10.07
C ILE A 154 5.85 -12.25 -9.20
N GLU A 155 5.94 -12.03 -7.90
CA GLU A 155 4.82 -12.21 -6.97
C GLU A 155 3.90 -11.01 -7.08
N VAL A 156 2.60 -11.25 -7.08
CA VAL A 156 1.59 -10.20 -7.13
C VAL A 156 0.62 -10.39 -5.98
N ARG A 157 0.31 -9.32 -5.27
CA ARG A 157 -0.61 -9.35 -4.14
C ARG A 157 -1.55 -8.14 -4.17
N VAL A 158 -2.70 -8.29 -3.55
CA VAL A 158 -3.63 -7.17 -3.31
C VAL A 158 -2.97 -6.17 -2.36
N GLU A 159 -2.74 -4.95 -2.79
CA GLU A 159 -2.25 -3.85 -1.96
C GLU A 159 -3.37 -2.90 -1.52
N GLY A 160 -4.41 -2.79 -2.32
CA GLY A 160 -5.55 -1.97 -1.98
C GLY A 160 -6.81 -2.39 -2.72
N ILE A 161 -7.94 -2.14 -2.07
CA ILE A 161 -9.27 -2.32 -2.64
C ILE A 161 -10.00 -1.00 -2.51
N ILE A 162 -10.33 -0.40 -3.65
CA ILE A 162 -10.90 0.95 -3.70
C ILE A 162 -12.33 0.86 -4.20
N ARG A 163 -13.27 1.44 -3.47
CA ARG A 163 -14.65 1.57 -3.91
C ARG A 163 -14.77 2.74 -4.88
N ARG A 164 -15.37 2.47 -6.02
CA ARG A 164 -15.72 3.47 -7.02
C ARG A 164 -17.22 3.53 -7.21
N TYR A 165 -17.67 4.67 -7.77
CA TYR A 165 -19.06 4.94 -8.07
C TYR A 165 -19.22 5.42 -9.51
N HIS A 166 -20.36 5.15 -10.12
CA HIS A 166 -20.69 5.54 -11.47
C HIS A 166 -20.44 7.04 -11.76
N HIS A 167 -20.83 7.93 -10.84
CA HIS A 167 -20.62 9.37 -10.99
C HIS A 167 -19.13 9.80 -11.02
N GLN A 168 -18.20 8.92 -10.68
CA GLN A 168 -16.75 9.16 -10.77
C GLN A 168 -16.17 8.74 -12.12
N SER A 169 -16.96 8.09 -12.97
CA SER A 169 -16.56 7.75 -14.33
C SER A 169 -16.56 8.97 -15.21
N LYS A 170 -15.60 9.06 -16.11
CA LYS A 170 -15.60 10.10 -17.14
C LYS A 170 -16.78 9.86 -18.08
N PRO A 171 -17.42 10.92 -18.63
CA PRO A 171 -18.59 10.78 -19.49
C PRO A 171 -18.39 9.77 -20.63
N GLU A 172 -17.21 9.75 -21.24
CA GLU A 172 -16.87 8.84 -22.35
C GLU A 172 -16.85 7.34 -21.96
N TYR A 173 -16.83 7.01 -20.65
CA TYR A 173 -16.80 5.63 -20.13
C TYR A 173 -18.03 5.28 -19.30
N ALA A 174 -18.80 6.26 -18.86
CA ALA A 174 -19.94 6.09 -17.95
C ALA A 174 -21.04 5.21 -18.55
N ASP A 175 -21.30 5.34 -19.86
CA ASP A 175 -22.32 4.54 -20.56
C ASP A 175 -22.04 3.03 -20.56
N GLY A 176 -20.78 2.65 -20.30
CA GLY A 176 -20.39 1.25 -20.18
C GLY A 176 -20.57 0.64 -18.80
N ASP A 177 -20.80 1.47 -17.77
CA ASP A 177 -20.97 1.01 -16.39
C ASP A 177 -22.40 0.44 -16.20
N LYS A 178 -22.48 -0.77 -15.61
CA LYS A 178 -23.73 -1.52 -15.40
C LYS A 178 -24.17 -1.55 -13.95
N VAL A 179 -23.35 -0.98 -13.06
CA VAL A 179 -23.62 -0.91 -11.62
C VAL A 179 -23.26 0.46 -11.09
N ASP A 180 -23.96 0.92 -10.07
CA ASP A 180 -23.73 2.25 -9.46
C ASP A 180 -22.43 2.32 -8.65
N ARG A 181 -21.95 1.19 -8.16
CA ARG A 181 -20.72 1.09 -7.37
C ARG A 181 -20.02 -0.24 -7.59
N TRP A 182 -18.70 -0.22 -7.54
CA TRP A 182 -17.87 -1.43 -7.64
C TRP A 182 -16.54 -1.26 -6.92
N TYR A 183 -15.81 -2.35 -6.80
CA TYR A 183 -14.44 -2.31 -6.29
C TYR A 183 -13.40 -2.40 -7.40
N VAL A 184 -12.27 -1.74 -7.16
CA VAL A 184 -11.07 -1.79 -8.00
C VAL A 184 -9.93 -2.34 -7.17
N VAL A 185 -9.29 -3.37 -7.67
CA VAL A 185 -8.12 -3.99 -7.05
C VAL A 185 -6.87 -3.28 -7.52
N VAL A 186 -6.05 -2.82 -6.58
CA VAL A 186 -4.74 -2.23 -6.82
C VAL A 186 -3.70 -3.24 -6.35
N PRO A 187 -2.85 -3.76 -7.24
CA PRO A 187 -1.84 -4.75 -6.89
C PRO A 187 -0.50 -4.13 -6.53
N MET A 188 0.26 -4.83 -5.70
CA MET A 188 1.69 -4.67 -5.50
C MET A 188 2.42 -5.84 -6.14
N LEU A 189 3.51 -5.55 -6.80
CA LEU A 189 4.43 -6.53 -7.37
C LEU A 189 5.68 -6.63 -6.50
N ALA A 190 6.18 -7.84 -6.32
CA ALA A 190 7.47 -8.08 -5.67
C ALA A 190 8.27 -9.10 -6.49
N TRP A 191 9.56 -8.85 -6.63
CA TRP A 191 10.49 -9.77 -7.31
C TRP A 191 11.87 -9.69 -6.70
N THR A 192 12.68 -10.67 -7.01
CA THR A 192 14.10 -10.69 -6.63
C THR A 192 14.93 -10.47 -7.89
N ASP A 193 15.86 -9.53 -7.87
CA ASP A 193 16.83 -9.41 -8.95
C ASP A 193 17.70 -10.68 -8.97
N GLU A 194 17.89 -11.27 -10.14
CA GLU A 194 18.91 -12.31 -10.29
C GLU A 194 20.27 -11.62 -10.11
N VAL A 195 21.00 -12.06 -9.09
CA VAL A 195 22.41 -11.65 -8.95
C VAL A 195 23.15 -12.30 -10.11
N PRO A 196 23.86 -11.53 -10.96
CA PRO A 196 24.65 -12.08 -12.06
C PRO A 196 25.78 -12.99 -11.59
#